data_addb350fdc7e76cd690e2eebce17d416
#
_entry.id   addb350fdc7e76cd690e2eebce17d416
#
_cell.length_a   1.000
_cell.length_b   1.000
_cell.length_c   1.000
_cell.angle_alpha   90.00
_cell.angle_beta   90.00
_cell.angle_gamma   90.00
#
_symmetry.space_group_name_H-M   'P 1'
#
loop_
_entity.id
_entity.type
_entity.pdbx_description
1 polymer ?
#
loop_
_entity_poly.entity_id
_entity_poly.type
_entity_poly.pdbx_seq_one_letter_code
_entity_poly.pdbx_strand_id
1 'polypeptide(L)'
;RRTWLDVLTAPVLAIVNKKNKKNGERINVRYAFHDLNARIDHRFSDRSRMYLSLYNGNDVLKVGSEDFAYSEYTSEYRNTIDAYMRWGNLVASAGWTYAFSNKLFGKLSGFYTRYRSKIRYKEEDVSGKEGDSGYKYSLDETTNVTGITDFGVRTSFDYRPVAAHRIRFGGDYLIHYFQPEYNRMKALDNSLPDSMQIAKTFSDDKLWAHELAAYAEDDWSISDAFRLNVGLRFSLFNIDNRTYTGIEPRVSMRWLLSPDVSLKASYSRMNQYVHLISNSFMDLPTDSWMPVTNKLKPLVSDQ
;
A
#
# COMPACT_ATOMS: atom_id res chain seq x y z
N ARG A 1 -7.62 20.23 -0.59
CA ARG A 1 -7.46 21.23 -1.68
C ARG A 1 -8.15 20.68 -2.92
N ARG A 2 -8.82 21.56 -3.69
CA ARG A 2 -9.34 21.20 -5.03
C ARG A 2 -8.15 20.97 -5.94
N THR A 3 -8.20 19.89 -6.72
CA THR A 3 -7.13 19.55 -7.66
C THR A 3 -7.36 20.25 -9.01
N TRP A 4 -6.33 20.31 -9.84
CA TRP A 4 -6.47 20.72 -11.25
C TRP A 4 -7.51 19.86 -11.98
N LEU A 5 -7.69 18.62 -11.56
CA LEU A 5 -8.71 17.74 -12.10
C LEU A 5 -10.12 18.27 -11.83
N ASP A 6 -10.40 18.78 -10.62
CA ASP A 6 -11.70 19.41 -10.29
C ASP A 6 -11.94 20.67 -11.15
N VAL A 7 -10.89 21.43 -11.45
CA VAL A 7 -10.97 22.62 -12.29
C VAL A 7 -11.26 22.23 -13.75
N LEU A 8 -10.65 21.16 -14.25
CA LEU A 8 -10.84 20.69 -15.62
C LEU A 8 -12.18 19.95 -15.80
N THR A 9 -12.61 19.19 -14.80
CA THR A 9 -13.85 18.42 -14.89
C THR A 9 -15.10 19.24 -14.56
N ALA A 10 -14.99 20.30 -13.77
CA ALA A 10 -16.14 21.14 -13.40
C ALA A 10 -16.93 21.68 -14.60
N PRO A 11 -16.32 22.26 -15.66
CA PRO A 11 -17.07 22.72 -16.81
C PRO A 11 -17.70 21.58 -17.61
N VAL A 12 -16.99 20.42 -17.72
CA VAL A 12 -17.53 19.24 -18.42
C VAL A 12 -18.73 18.69 -17.66
N LEU A 13 -18.64 18.55 -16.34
CA LEU A 13 -19.74 18.11 -15.48
C LEU A 13 -20.92 19.09 -15.51
N ALA A 14 -20.64 20.40 -15.58
CA ALA A 14 -21.70 21.41 -15.72
C ALA A 14 -22.48 21.25 -17.05
N ILE A 15 -21.78 20.97 -18.15
CA ILE A 15 -22.41 20.72 -19.46
C ILE A 15 -23.20 19.43 -19.44
N VAL A 16 -22.62 18.34 -18.91
CA VAL A 16 -23.29 17.03 -18.80
C VAL A 16 -24.51 17.15 -17.91
N ASN A 17 -24.42 17.73 -16.75
CA ASN A 17 -25.54 17.91 -15.82
C ASN A 17 -26.64 18.84 -16.41
N LYS A 18 -26.24 19.86 -17.18
CA LYS A 18 -27.23 20.72 -17.89
C LYS A 18 -28.02 19.94 -18.92
N LYS A 19 -27.35 19.03 -19.66
CA LYS A 19 -28.00 18.14 -20.64
C LYS A 19 -28.89 17.11 -19.94
N ASN A 20 -28.39 16.49 -18.89
CA ASN A 20 -29.05 15.44 -18.13
C ASN A 20 -30.18 15.95 -17.23
N LYS A 21 -30.18 17.25 -16.88
CA LYS A 21 -31.26 17.86 -16.07
C LYS A 21 -32.66 17.68 -16.68
N LYS A 22 -32.74 17.59 -18.00
CA LYS A 22 -34.01 17.30 -18.67
C LYS A 22 -34.52 15.89 -18.43
N ASN A 23 -33.61 14.95 -18.11
CA ASN A 23 -33.91 13.55 -17.82
C ASN A 23 -33.98 13.29 -16.29
N GLY A 24 -33.84 14.32 -15.46
CA GLY A 24 -33.80 14.13 -13.99
C GLY A 24 -32.49 13.63 -13.43
N GLU A 25 -31.44 13.50 -14.24
CA GLU A 25 -30.17 12.94 -13.84
C GLU A 25 -29.15 14.00 -13.39
N ARG A 26 -28.38 13.72 -12.37
CA ARG A 26 -27.28 14.55 -11.91
C ARG A 26 -26.06 13.71 -11.53
N ILE A 27 -24.90 14.04 -12.09
CA ILE A 27 -23.63 13.39 -11.79
C ILE A 27 -22.70 14.36 -11.07
N ASN A 28 -22.03 13.86 -10.03
CA ASN A 28 -21.03 14.61 -9.26
C ASN A 28 -19.76 13.77 -9.11
N VAL A 29 -18.63 14.32 -9.53
CA VAL A 29 -17.31 13.70 -9.37
C VAL A 29 -16.41 14.67 -8.63
N ARG A 30 -15.76 14.22 -7.56
CA ARG A 30 -14.79 15.00 -6.78
C ARG A 30 -13.57 14.16 -6.52
N TYR A 31 -12.41 14.71 -6.83
CA TYR A 31 -11.12 14.13 -6.48
C TYR A 31 -10.30 15.13 -5.68
N ALA A 32 -9.73 14.68 -4.59
CA ALA A 32 -8.85 15.48 -3.75
C ALA A 32 -7.68 14.64 -3.28
N PHE A 33 -6.50 15.21 -3.27
CA PHE A 33 -5.32 14.58 -2.68
C PHE A 33 -4.52 15.57 -1.85
N HIS A 34 -3.69 15.06 -0.97
CA HIS A 34 -2.65 15.81 -0.30
C HIS A 34 -1.41 14.94 -0.09
N ASP A 35 -0.26 15.58 -0.20
CA ASP A 35 1.04 15.02 0.11
C ASP A 35 1.77 15.97 1.07
N LEU A 36 2.20 15.44 2.19
CA LEU A 36 3.01 16.12 3.18
C LEU A 36 4.33 15.38 3.33
N ASN A 37 5.43 16.07 3.08
CA ASN A 37 6.78 15.59 3.34
C ASN A 37 7.46 16.51 4.34
N ALA A 38 8.05 15.94 5.38
CA ALA A 38 8.87 16.65 6.33
C ALA A 38 10.13 15.83 6.64
N ARG A 39 11.28 16.50 6.69
CA ARG A 39 12.53 15.85 7.06
C ARG A 39 13.38 16.83 7.86
N ILE A 40 13.96 16.33 8.92
CA ILE A 40 14.92 17.02 9.78
C ILE A 40 16.20 16.18 9.82
N ASP A 41 17.31 16.76 9.47
CA ASP A 41 18.63 16.15 9.57
C ASP A 41 19.45 16.94 10.58
N HIS A 42 20.10 16.24 11.50
CA HIS A 42 20.98 16.82 12.50
C HIS A 42 22.34 16.11 12.53
N ARG A 43 23.39 16.91 12.52
CA ARG A 43 24.78 16.45 12.66
C ARG A 43 25.29 16.77 14.06
N PHE A 44 25.41 15.76 14.89
CA PHE A 44 25.95 15.92 16.24
C PHE A 44 27.47 16.10 16.25
N SER A 45 28.14 15.44 15.31
CA SER A 45 29.60 15.53 15.12
C SER A 45 29.97 15.09 13.70
N ASP A 46 31.27 15.16 13.37
CA ASP A 46 31.76 14.64 12.08
C ASP A 46 31.51 13.15 11.87
N ARG A 47 31.30 12.42 12.98
CA ARG A 47 31.06 10.98 12.99
C ARG A 47 29.60 10.59 13.19
N SER A 48 28.73 11.49 13.64
CA SER A 48 27.37 11.18 14.07
C SER A 48 26.34 12.08 13.39
N ARG A 49 25.41 11.46 12.66
CA ARG A 49 24.26 12.12 12.03
C ARG A 49 22.98 11.37 12.30
N MET A 50 21.92 12.09 12.55
CA MET A 50 20.56 11.55 12.65
C MET A 50 19.62 12.25 11.68
N TYR A 51 18.57 11.53 11.29
CA TYR A 51 17.44 12.13 10.58
C TYR A 51 16.11 11.63 11.16
N LEU A 52 15.10 12.48 11.04
CA LEU A 52 13.69 12.14 11.20
C LEU A 52 12.99 12.50 9.89
N SER A 53 12.13 11.62 9.40
CA SER A 53 11.37 11.84 8.18
C SER A 53 9.93 11.40 8.38
N LEU A 54 9.01 12.20 7.88
CA LEU A 54 7.58 11.95 7.88
C LEU A 54 7.05 12.16 6.46
N TYR A 55 6.27 11.20 5.98
CA TYR A 55 5.44 11.32 4.79
C TYR A 55 4.00 10.98 5.11
N ASN A 56 3.06 11.77 4.64
CA ASN A 56 1.63 11.47 4.66
C ASN A 56 1.01 11.89 3.34
N GLY A 57 0.51 10.92 2.58
CA GLY A 57 -0.23 11.12 1.35
C GLY A 57 -1.59 10.44 1.41
N ASN A 58 -2.64 11.13 0.97
CA ASN A 58 -3.98 10.56 0.86
C ASN A 58 -4.68 11.10 -0.37
N ASP A 59 -5.40 10.21 -1.02
CA ASP A 59 -6.28 10.45 -2.14
C ASP A 59 -7.72 10.13 -1.76
N VAL A 60 -8.65 10.93 -2.25
CA VAL A 60 -10.09 10.74 -2.05
C VAL A 60 -10.80 10.96 -3.37
N LEU A 61 -11.47 9.93 -3.86
CA LEU A 61 -12.38 9.98 -5.00
C LEU A 61 -13.82 9.79 -4.51
N LYS A 62 -14.71 10.68 -4.94
CA LYS A 62 -16.14 10.57 -4.72
C LYS A 62 -16.84 10.70 -6.07
N VAL A 63 -17.69 9.73 -6.37
CA VAL A 63 -18.56 9.73 -7.54
C VAL A 63 -19.96 9.52 -7.03
N GLY A 64 -20.85 10.43 -7.40
CA GLY A 64 -22.28 10.35 -7.04
C GLY A 64 -23.14 10.54 -8.27
N SER A 65 -24.26 9.84 -8.35
CA SER A 65 -25.34 10.11 -9.28
C SER A 65 -26.65 10.19 -8.51
N GLU A 66 -27.53 11.08 -8.98
CA GLU A 66 -28.87 11.25 -8.49
C GLU A 66 -29.82 11.21 -9.70
N ASP A 67 -30.79 10.32 -9.68
CA ASP A 67 -31.82 10.18 -10.68
C ASP A 67 -33.18 10.53 -10.08
N PHE A 68 -33.91 11.43 -10.72
CA PHE A 68 -35.23 11.88 -10.31
C PHE A 68 -36.24 11.56 -11.42
N ALA A 69 -37.30 10.87 -11.06
CA ALA A 69 -38.45 10.68 -11.95
C ALA A 69 -39.71 11.28 -11.32
N TYR A 70 -40.37 12.15 -12.09
CA TYR A 70 -41.66 12.66 -11.77
C TYR A 70 -42.69 11.99 -12.68
N SER A 71 -43.70 11.37 -12.09
CA SER A 71 -44.87 10.88 -12.82
C SER A 71 -46.10 11.66 -12.39
N GLU A 72 -46.92 12.06 -13.34
CA GLU A 72 -48.20 12.74 -13.06
C GLU A 72 -49.16 11.91 -12.18
N TYR A 73 -48.91 10.60 -12.07
CA TYR A 73 -49.78 9.65 -11.37
C TYR A 73 -49.09 8.88 -10.19
N THR A 74 -47.80 9.04 -10.01
CA THR A 74 -47.06 8.33 -8.95
C THR A 74 -46.15 9.25 -8.16
N SER A 75 -45.97 8.88 -6.93
CA SER A 75 -45.04 9.46 -5.99
C SER A 75 -43.66 9.74 -6.59
N GLU A 76 -43.07 10.81 -6.15
CA GLU A 76 -41.68 11.21 -6.38
C GLU A 76 -40.72 10.03 -6.18
N TYR A 77 -39.93 9.67 -7.21
CA TYR A 77 -38.91 8.64 -7.14
C TYR A 77 -37.53 9.27 -7.20
N ARG A 78 -36.64 8.84 -6.36
CA ARG A 78 -35.23 9.25 -6.32
C ARG A 78 -34.33 8.05 -6.08
N ASN A 79 -33.41 7.81 -7.00
CA ASN A 79 -32.27 6.92 -6.80
C ASN A 79 -31.02 7.75 -6.58
N THR A 80 -30.22 7.39 -5.57
CA THR A 80 -28.94 8.06 -5.28
C THR A 80 -27.86 6.99 -5.15
N ILE A 81 -26.81 7.12 -5.96
CA ILE A 81 -25.62 6.28 -5.90
C ILE A 81 -24.44 7.13 -5.44
N ASP A 82 -23.77 6.69 -4.38
CA ASP A 82 -22.55 7.28 -3.85
C ASP A 82 -21.42 6.25 -3.82
N ALA A 83 -20.42 6.43 -4.67
CA ALA A 83 -19.16 5.69 -4.60
C ALA A 83 -18.07 6.57 -3.95
N TYR A 84 -17.52 6.09 -2.85
CA TYR A 84 -16.47 6.74 -2.10
C TYR A 84 -15.24 5.84 -2.06
N MET A 85 -14.10 6.37 -2.48
CA MET A 85 -12.82 5.70 -2.37
C MET A 85 -11.81 6.61 -1.68
N ARG A 86 -11.07 6.07 -0.75
CA ARG A 86 -9.95 6.74 -0.09
C ARG A 86 -8.81 5.76 0.07
N TRP A 87 -7.61 6.17 -0.36
CA TRP A 87 -6.39 5.42 -0.13
C TRP A 87 -5.26 6.36 0.26
N GLY A 88 -4.25 5.82 0.93
CA GLY A 88 -3.13 6.65 1.32
C GLY A 88 -2.10 5.91 2.16
N ASN A 89 -0.98 6.62 2.33
CA ASN A 89 0.19 6.14 3.04
C ASN A 89 0.58 7.11 4.16
N LEU A 90 1.04 6.54 5.26
CA LEU A 90 1.75 7.24 6.32
C LEU A 90 3.08 6.53 6.53
N VAL A 91 4.18 7.26 6.42
CA VAL A 91 5.53 6.75 6.67
C VAL A 91 6.24 7.67 7.65
N ALA A 92 6.72 7.12 8.75
CA ALA A 92 7.59 7.80 9.69
C ALA A 92 8.89 7.01 9.81
N SER A 93 10.04 7.67 9.74
CA SER A 93 11.32 6.99 9.90
C SER A 93 12.33 7.85 10.65
N ALA A 94 13.16 7.18 11.43
CA ALA A 94 14.31 7.75 12.09
C ALA A 94 15.55 6.94 11.71
N GLY A 95 16.67 7.59 11.51
CA GLY A 95 17.93 6.90 11.24
C GLY A 95 19.09 7.59 11.86
N TRP A 96 20.03 6.79 12.32
CA TRP A 96 21.28 7.22 12.89
C TRP A 96 22.43 6.57 12.12
N THR A 97 23.37 7.38 11.66
CA THR A 97 24.60 6.95 11.01
C THR A 97 25.77 7.33 11.87
N TYR A 98 26.66 6.39 12.12
CA TYR A 98 27.84 6.58 12.96
C TYR A 98 29.09 6.02 12.28
N ALA A 99 30.15 6.84 12.23
CA ALA A 99 31.47 6.44 11.79
C ALA A 99 32.28 5.98 13.02
N PHE A 100 32.35 4.67 13.26
CA PHE A 100 33.12 4.08 14.35
C PHE A 100 34.62 4.30 14.18
N SER A 101 35.06 4.21 12.91
CA SER A 101 36.44 4.49 12.52
C SER A 101 36.47 4.92 11.05
N ASN A 102 37.66 5.21 10.50
CA ASN A 102 37.84 5.48 9.08
C ASN A 102 37.53 4.26 8.18
N LYS A 103 37.39 3.07 8.79
CA LYS A 103 37.14 1.80 8.09
C LYS A 103 35.74 1.21 8.35
N LEU A 104 35.05 1.67 9.39
CA LEU A 104 33.77 1.09 9.82
C LEU A 104 32.70 2.16 9.99
N PHE A 105 31.64 2.05 9.19
CA PHE A 105 30.41 2.83 9.27
C PHE A 105 29.26 1.94 9.68
N GLY A 106 28.38 2.45 10.54
CA GLY A 106 27.14 1.79 10.89
C GLY A 106 25.94 2.71 10.67
N LYS A 107 24.83 2.11 10.30
CA LYS A 107 23.54 2.78 10.21
C LYS A 107 22.51 1.95 10.95
N LEU A 108 21.78 2.60 11.86
CA LEU A 108 20.58 2.07 12.50
C LEU A 108 19.39 2.89 11.99
N SER A 109 18.31 2.26 11.61
CA SER A 109 17.08 2.94 11.24
C SER A 109 15.86 2.21 11.77
N GLY A 110 14.90 2.98 12.28
CA GLY A 110 13.58 2.51 12.66
C GLY A 110 12.55 3.16 11.76
N PHE A 111 11.48 2.45 11.42
CA PHE A 111 10.42 2.99 10.57
C PHE A 111 9.06 2.41 10.93
N TYR A 112 8.06 3.21 10.66
CA TYR A 112 6.65 2.87 10.68
C TYR A 112 6.07 3.18 9.32
N THR A 113 5.36 2.23 8.72
CA THR A 113 4.61 2.45 7.48
C THR A 113 3.18 1.97 7.65
N ARG A 114 2.24 2.67 7.05
CA ARG A 114 0.85 2.26 6.99
C ARG A 114 0.26 2.62 5.64
N TYR A 115 -0.20 1.64 4.92
CA TYR A 115 -1.09 1.78 3.78
C TYR A 115 -2.50 1.39 4.17
N ARG A 116 -3.50 2.14 3.71
CA ARG A 116 -4.91 1.81 3.88
C ARG A 116 -5.71 2.28 2.68
N SER A 117 -6.56 1.38 2.18
CA SER A 117 -7.60 1.67 1.19
C SER A 117 -8.98 1.42 1.79
N LYS A 118 -9.92 2.30 1.51
CA LYS A 118 -11.33 2.16 1.88
C LYS A 118 -12.18 2.48 0.66
N ILE A 119 -13.05 1.53 0.30
CA ILE A 119 -14.07 1.70 -0.73
C ILE A 119 -15.42 1.55 -0.06
N ARG A 120 -16.33 2.46 -0.36
CA ARG A 120 -17.72 2.39 0.05
C ARG A 120 -18.60 2.66 -1.18
N TYR A 121 -19.49 1.76 -1.45
CA TYR A 121 -20.58 1.93 -2.40
C TYR A 121 -21.89 2.00 -1.62
N LYS A 122 -22.71 3.00 -1.91
CA LYS A 122 -24.01 3.21 -1.30
C LYS A 122 -25.02 3.49 -2.42
N GLU A 123 -26.11 2.74 -2.42
CA GLU A 123 -27.27 2.97 -3.27
C GLU A 123 -28.50 3.16 -2.38
N GLU A 124 -29.28 4.18 -2.66
CA GLU A 124 -30.45 4.55 -1.88
C GLU A 124 -31.59 4.89 -2.83
N ASP A 125 -32.68 4.14 -2.69
CA ASP A 125 -33.92 4.33 -3.43
C ASP A 125 -35.00 4.86 -2.53
N VAL A 126 -35.67 5.91 -2.95
CA VAL A 126 -36.80 6.52 -2.25
C VAL A 126 -37.95 6.68 -3.24
N SER A 127 -39.11 6.22 -2.85
CA SER A 127 -40.35 6.42 -3.60
C SER A 127 -41.46 6.87 -2.67
N GLY A 128 -42.12 7.96 -3.00
CA GLY A 128 -43.15 8.59 -2.19
C GLY A 128 -42.59 9.53 -1.11
N LYS A 129 -43.46 10.08 -0.32
CA LYS A 129 -43.10 10.94 0.82
C LYS A 129 -43.14 10.14 2.12
N GLU A 130 -42.18 10.38 2.99
CA GLU A 130 -42.16 9.78 4.32
C GLU A 130 -43.44 10.11 5.07
N GLY A 131 -44.11 9.06 5.58
CA GLY A 131 -45.43 9.14 6.26
C GLY A 131 -46.62 8.79 5.36
N ASP A 132 -46.46 8.68 4.05
CA ASP A 132 -47.51 8.23 3.14
C ASP A 132 -47.59 6.69 3.11
N SER A 133 -48.79 6.15 2.88
CA SER A 133 -49.04 4.69 2.82
C SER A 133 -48.28 3.99 1.69
N GLY A 134 -47.79 4.74 0.70
CA GLY A 134 -46.98 4.25 -0.43
C GLY A 134 -45.51 4.52 -0.34
N TYR A 135 -45.00 5.01 0.81
CA TYR A 135 -43.57 5.30 0.98
C TYR A 135 -42.72 4.04 0.96
N LYS A 136 -41.76 4.01 0.04
CA LYS A 136 -40.77 2.94 -0.06
C LYS A 136 -39.37 3.53 0.09
N TYR A 137 -38.55 2.86 0.87
CA TYR A 137 -37.15 3.20 1.12
C TYR A 137 -36.31 1.93 1.08
N SER A 138 -35.27 1.92 0.24
CA SER A 138 -34.24 0.88 0.31
C SER A 138 -32.84 1.49 0.33
N LEU A 139 -31.94 0.80 1.01
CA LEU A 139 -30.55 1.17 1.16
C LEU A 139 -29.65 -0.05 1.04
N ASP A 140 -28.75 -0.03 0.09
CA ASP A 140 -27.66 -0.97 -0.04
C ASP A 140 -26.31 -0.24 0.16
N GLU A 141 -25.57 -0.63 1.18
CA GLU A 141 -24.24 -0.09 1.46
C GLU A 141 -23.24 -1.22 1.63
N THR A 142 -22.19 -1.20 0.81
CA THR A 142 -21.03 -2.09 0.95
C THR A 142 -19.80 -1.26 1.28
N THR A 143 -19.07 -1.68 2.30
CA THR A 143 -17.79 -1.09 2.68
C THR A 143 -16.71 -2.16 2.67
N ASN A 144 -15.66 -1.92 1.89
CA ASN A 144 -14.44 -2.71 1.87
C ASN A 144 -13.27 -1.87 2.40
N VAL A 145 -12.44 -2.45 3.26
CA VAL A 145 -11.21 -1.83 3.76
C VAL A 145 -10.08 -2.84 3.68
N THR A 146 -8.97 -2.44 3.09
CA THR A 146 -7.73 -3.21 3.05
C THR A 146 -6.57 -2.38 3.57
N GLY A 147 -5.55 -3.03 4.14
CA GLY A 147 -4.38 -2.31 4.61
C GLY A 147 -3.26 -3.19 5.12
N ILE A 148 -2.09 -2.56 5.22
CA ILE A 148 -0.91 -3.12 5.88
C ILE A 148 -0.26 -2.04 6.72
N THR A 149 0.22 -2.44 7.89
CA THR A 149 1.01 -1.58 8.79
C THR A 149 2.27 -2.33 9.18
N ASP A 150 3.42 -1.69 8.99
CA ASP A 150 4.71 -2.27 9.31
C ASP A 150 5.45 -1.43 10.34
N PHE A 151 6.10 -2.11 11.26
CA PHE A 151 7.11 -1.56 12.16
C PHE A 151 8.42 -2.27 11.86
N GLY A 152 9.47 -1.54 11.64
CA GLY A 152 10.74 -2.15 11.29
C GLY A 152 11.95 -1.46 11.93
N VAL A 153 12.95 -2.28 12.22
CA VAL A 153 14.29 -1.84 12.59
C VAL A 153 15.27 -2.48 11.63
N ARG A 154 16.21 -1.69 11.13
CA ARG A 154 17.24 -2.14 10.18
C ARG A 154 18.60 -1.66 10.65
N THR A 155 19.56 -2.57 10.61
CA THR A 155 20.98 -2.28 10.84
C THR A 155 21.78 -2.56 9.57
N SER A 156 22.79 -1.75 9.30
CA SER A 156 23.68 -1.94 8.17
C SER A 156 25.06 -1.42 8.54
N PHE A 157 26.08 -2.22 8.27
CA PHE A 157 27.48 -1.87 8.49
C PHE A 157 28.27 -1.98 7.20
N ASP A 158 29.15 -1.02 6.97
CA ASP A 158 30.09 -0.97 5.84
C ASP A 158 31.51 -0.98 6.44
N TYR A 159 32.25 -2.06 6.22
CA TYR A 159 33.57 -2.28 6.77
C TYR A 159 34.61 -2.47 5.66
N ARG A 160 35.66 -1.65 5.69
CA ARG A 160 36.75 -1.67 4.73
C ARG A 160 38.06 -1.97 5.45
N PRO A 161 38.35 -3.25 5.74
CA PRO A 161 39.60 -3.62 6.42
C PRO A 161 40.85 -3.22 5.65
N VAL A 162 40.82 -3.45 4.34
CA VAL A 162 41.87 -3.11 3.37
C VAL A 162 41.25 -2.60 2.06
N ALA A 163 42.02 -2.04 1.18
CA ALA A 163 41.53 -1.45 -0.07
C ALA A 163 40.84 -2.47 -1.00
N ALA A 164 41.24 -3.75 -0.92
CA ALA A 164 40.70 -4.82 -1.75
C ALA A 164 39.32 -5.32 -1.31
N HIS A 165 38.92 -5.13 -0.05
CA HIS A 165 37.70 -5.68 0.53
C HIS A 165 36.77 -4.61 1.05
N ARG A 166 35.50 -4.69 0.67
CA ARG A 166 34.40 -3.91 1.24
C ARG A 166 33.31 -4.84 1.71
N ILE A 167 33.30 -5.11 2.98
CA ILE A 167 32.36 -6.03 3.63
C ILE A 167 31.14 -5.23 4.09
N ARG A 168 29.95 -5.63 3.66
CA ARG A 168 28.67 -5.09 4.14
C ARG A 168 27.91 -6.18 4.86
N PHE A 169 27.42 -5.89 6.05
CA PHE A 169 26.63 -6.83 6.83
C PHE A 169 25.57 -6.07 7.62
N GLY A 170 24.53 -6.79 8.02
CA GLY A 170 23.45 -6.19 8.76
C GLY A 170 22.28 -7.13 8.97
N GLY A 171 21.18 -6.58 9.42
CA GLY A 171 19.96 -7.31 9.63
C GLY A 171 18.73 -6.40 9.69
N ASP A 172 17.61 -7.01 9.46
CA ASP A 172 16.28 -6.38 9.47
C ASP A 172 15.37 -7.18 10.40
N TYR A 173 14.56 -6.47 11.18
CA TYR A 173 13.43 -7.06 11.88
C TYR A 173 12.19 -6.22 11.62
N LEU A 174 11.13 -6.87 11.09
CA LEU A 174 9.86 -6.26 10.76
C LEU A 174 8.72 -6.98 11.47
N ILE A 175 7.77 -6.19 11.93
CA ILE A 175 6.47 -6.66 12.40
C ILE A 175 5.44 -6.14 11.42
N HIS A 176 4.72 -7.04 10.78
CA HIS A 176 3.65 -6.74 9.85
C HIS A 176 2.30 -6.94 10.53
N TYR A 177 1.42 -5.97 10.38
CA TYR A 177 0.01 -6.09 10.71
C TYR A 177 -0.80 -5.97 9.42
N PHE A 178 -1.40 -7.07 9.01
CA PHE A 178 -2.24 -7.14 7.83
C PHE A 178 -3.71 -7.01 8.20
N GLN A 179 -4.43 -6.26 7.42
CA GLN A 179 -5.88 -6.26 7.32
C GLN A 179 -6.21 -6.49 5.84
N PRO A 180 -6.11 -7.76 5.37
CA PRO A 180 -6.25 -8.06 3.95
C PRO A 180 -7.64 -7.72 3.44
N GLU A 181 -8.65 -7.90 4.29
CA GLU A 181 -10.03 -7.64 3.92
C GLU A 181 -10.88 -7.34 5.14
N TYR A 182 -11.65 -6.25 5.07
CA TYR A 182 -12.77 -5.97 5.96
C TYR A 182 -13.97 -5.65 5.09
N ASN A 183 -14.99 -6.52 5.11
CA ASN A 183 -16.22 -6.34 4.34
C ASN A 183 -17.40 -6.19 5.26
N ARG A 184 -18.11 -5.09 5.12
CA ARG A 184 -19.38 -4.83 5.78
C ARG A 184 -20.45 -4.55 4.74
N MET A 185 -21.58 -5.21 4.87
CA MET A 185 -22.77 -4.98 4.08
C MET A 185 -23.92 -4.51 4.98
N LYS A 186 -24.66 -3.52 4.51
CA LYS A 186 -25.91 -3.06 5.10
C LYS A 186 -26.95 -2.99 4.00
N ALA A 187 -28.01 -3.77 4.11
CA ALA A 187 -29.16 -3.75 3.22
C ALA A 187 -30.42 -3.56 4.04
N LEU A 188 -31.12 -2.48 3.79
CA LEU A 188 -32.37 -2.11 4.44
C LEU A 188 -33.44 -1.92 3.35
N ASP A 189 -34.64 -2.41 3.62
CA ASP A 189 -35.82 -2.20 2.78
C ASP A 189 -37.04 -2.12 3.69
N ASN A 190 -37.72 -0.98 3.69
CA ASN A 190 -38.86 -0.77 4.57
C ASN A 190 -40.13 -1.55 4.15
N SER A 191 -40.12 -2.18 2.99
CA SER A 191 -41.19 -3.10 2.57
C SER A 191 -41.01 -4.53 3.09
N LEU A 192 -39.83 -4.84 3.65
CA LEU A 192 -39.48 -6.14 4.17
C LEU A 192 -39.50 -6.17 5.70
N PRO A 193 -39.80 -7.34 6.31
CA PRO A 193 -39.71 -7.51 7.76
C PRO A 193 -38.31 -7.23 8.30
N ASP A 194 -38.18 -6.75 9.52
CA ASP A 194 -36.88 -6.48 10.19
C ASP A 194 -35.95 -7.68 10.19
N SER A 195 -36.48 -8.91 10.21
CA SER A 195 -35.71 -10.16 10.15
C SER A 195 -34.95 -10.35 8.81
N MET A 196 -35.34 -9.65 7.75
CA MET A 196 -34.71 -9.67 6.43
C MET A 196 -33.74 -8.50 6.22
N GLN A 197 -33.69 -7.56 7.16
CA GLN A 197 -32.73 -6.47 7.13
C GLN A 197 -31.30 -7.00 7.40
N ILE A 198 -30.34 -6.54 6.64
CA ILE A 198 -28.94 -6.98 6.78
C ILE A 198 -28.08 -5.81 7.28
N ALA A 199 -27.36 -6.03 8.38
CA ALA A 199 -26.31 -5.13 8.84
C ALA A 199 -25.18 -5.99 9.41
N LYS A 200 -24.37 -6.60 8.53
CA LYS A 200 -23.39 -7.62 8.90
C LYS A 200 -22.00 -7.31 8.40
N THR A 201 -21.00 -7.61 9.23
CA THR A 201 -19.61 -7.71 8.83
C THR A 201 -19.32 -9.15 8.42
N PHE A 202 -18.89 -9.35 7.17
CA PHE A 202 -18.62 -10.68 6.61
C PHE A 202 -17.16 -11.10 6.79
N SER A 203 -16.23 -10.15 6.81
CA SER A 203 -14.81 -10.41 7.00
C SER A 203 -14.19 -9.28 7.83
N ASP A 204 -13.34 -9.61 8.78
CA ASP A 204 -12.50 -8.69 9.56
C ASP A 204 -11.24 -9.45 10.00
N ASP A 205 -10.52 -10.01 9.02
CA ASP A 205 -9.31 -10.77 9.28
C ASP A 205 -8.15 -9.84 9.59
N LYS A 206 -7.46 -10.13 10.68
CA LYS A 206 -6.28 -9.41 11.16
C LYS A 206 -5.17 -10.40 11.41
N LEU A 207 -4.06 -10.22 10.72
CA LEU A 207 -2.92 -11.13 10.78
C LEU A 207 -1.67 -10.39 11.21
N TRP A 208 -0.91 -11.01 12.12
CA TRP A 208 0.38 -10.52 12.54
C TRP A 208 1.47 -11.44 12.02
N ALA A 209 2.51 -10.86 11.45
CA ALA A 209 3.67 -11.61 11.01
C ALA A 209 4.97 -10.93 11.45
N HIS A 210 5.99 -11.74 11.62
CA HIS A 210 7.34 -11.32 11.99
C HIS A 210 8.31 -11.74 10.89
N GLU A 211 9.08 -10.79 10.38
CA GLU A 211 10.15 -11.06 9.43
C GLU A 211 11.48 -10.68 10.05
N LEU A 212 12.42 -11.61 10.04
CA LEU A 212 13.80 -11.43 10.48
C LEU A 212 14.72 -11.76 9.31
N ALA A 213 15.72 -10.93 9.08
CA ALA A 213 16.77 -11.26 8.12
C ALA A 213 18.13 -10.80 8.60
N ALA A 214 19.16 -11.56 8.23
CA ALA A 214 20.55 -11.20 8.40
C ALA A 214 21.30 -11.42 7.09
N TYR A 215 22.28 -10.57 6.81
CA TYR A 215 23.06 -10.68 5.58
C TYR A 215 24.51 -10.28 5.81
N ALA A 216 25.37 -10.86 4.97
CA ALA A 216 26.75 -10.42 4.81
C ALA A 216 27.15 -10.55 3.33
N GLU A 217 27.92 -9.60 2.84
CA GLU A 217 28.47 -9.60 1.49
C GLU A 217 29.85 -8.95 1.45
N ASP A 218 30.70 -9.39 0.55
CA ASP A 218 32.02 -8.81 0.30
C ASP A 218 32.11 -8.38 -1.17
N ASP A 219 32.47 -7.14 -1.39
CA ASP A 219 32.87 -6.60 -2.69
C ASP A 219 34.39 -6.63 -2.75
N TRP A 220 34.91 -7.68 -3.40
CA TRP A 220 36.31 -8.01 -3.45
C TRP A 220 36.93 -7.57 -4.77
N SER A 221 37.86 -6.62 -4.71
CA SER A 221 38.72 -6.20 -5.81
C SER A 221 39.95 -7.14 -5.87
N ILE A 222 39.81 -8.28 -6.57
CA ILE A 222 40.87 -9.29 -6.68
C ILE A 222 42.08 -8.73 -7.48
N SER A 223 41.77 -7.92 -8.49
CA SER A 223 42.79 -7.17 -9.27
C SER A 223 42.11 -5.92 -9.86
N ASP A 224 42.87 -5.06 -10.53
CA ASP A 224 42.32 -3.90 -11.24
C ASP A 224 41.37 -4.32 -12.37
N ALA A 225 41.59 -5.51 -12.96
CA ALA A 225 40.78 -6.05 -14.02
C ALA A 225 39.60 -6.90 -13.55
N PHE A 226 39.65 -7.48 -12.32
CA PHE A 226 38.64 -8.44 -11.85
C PHE A 226 38.09 -8.08 -10.48
N ARG A 227 36.77 -7.93 -10.40
CA ARG A 227 36.01 -7.71 -9.19
C ARG A 227 34.95 -8.77 -9.02
N LEU A 228 34.77 -9.23 -7.79
CA LEU A 228 33.78 -10.23 -7.40
C LEU A 228 33.00 -9.71 -6.19
N ASN A 229 31.68 -9.74 -6.26
CA ASN A 229 30.82 -9.54 -5.11
C ASN A 229 30.15 -10.88 -4.76
N VAL A 230 30.28 -11.30 -3.52
CA VAL A 230 29.64 -12.53 -2.99
C VAL A 230 28.90 -12.16 -1.72
N GLY A 231 27.64 -12.54 -1.66
CA GLY A 231 26.80 -12.28 -0.51
C GLY A 231 25.84 -13.43 -0.21
N LEU A 232 25.43 -13.49 1.03
CA LEU A 232 24.41 -14.41 1.52
C LEU A 232 23.45 -13.64 2.43
N ARG A 233 22.15 -13.81 2.22
CA ARG A 233 21.09 -13.37 3.11
C ARG A 233 20.34 -14.60 3.60
N PHE A 234 20.11 -14.64 4.89
CA PHE A 234 19.18 -15.57 5.53
C PHE A 234 17.94 -14.79 5.95
N SER A 235 16.75 -15.32 5.65
CA SER A 235 15.47 -14.73 6.02
C SER A 235 14.59 -15.74 6.74
N LEU A 236 13.80 -15.24 7.68
CA LEU A 236 12.83 -16.00 8.46
C LEU A 236 11.53 -15.19 8.50
N PHE A 237 10.42 -15.81 8.14
CA PHE A 237 9.10 -15.22 8.21
C PHE A 237 8.19 -16.11 9.04
N ASN A 238 7.64 -15.55 10.12
CA ASN A 238 6.72 -16.25 11.02
C ASN A 238 5.34 -15.60 10.97
N ILE A 239 4.32 -16.41 10.74
CA ILE A 239 2.92 -16.00 10.77
C ILE A 239 2.07 -17.11 11.36
N ASP A 240 1.17 -16.76 12.28
CA ASP A 240 0.43 -17.72 13.09
C ASP A 240 1.40 -18.73 13.74
N ASN A 241 1.21 -20.01 13.55
CA ASN A 241 2.07 -21.08 14.07
C ASN A 241 3.05 -21.63 13.00
N ARG A 242 3.39 -20.85 11.97
CA ARG A 242 4.23 -21.27 10.86
C ARG A 242 5.43 -20.38 10.63
N THR A 243 6.54 -21.03 10.34
CA THR A 243 7.80 -20.35 10.05
C THR A 243 8.29 -20.80 8.66
N TYR A 244 8.59 -19.82 7.83
CA TYR A 244 9.25 -19.98 6.54
C TYR A 244 10.66 -19.44 6.63
N THR A 245 11.61 -20.13 6.00
CA THR A 245 13.01 -19.71 5.96
C THR A 245 13.49 -19.61 4.53
N GLY A 246 14.38 -18.68 4.26
CA GLY A 246 14.99 -18.48 2.96
C GLY A 246 16.50 -18.34 3.06
N ILE A 247 17.21 -18.95 2.11
CA ILE A 247 18.64 -18.76 1.88
C ILE A 247 18.78 -18.10 0.51
N GLU A 248 19.36 -16.92 0.49
CA GLU A 248 19.38 -16.00 -0.66
C GLU A 248 20.83 -15.66 -1.04
N PRO A 249 21.52 -16.57 -1.78
CA PRO A 249 22.85 -16.29 -2.30
C PRO A 249 22.82 -15.21 -3.39
N ARG A 250 23.88 -14.41 -3.45
CA ARG A 250 24.11 -13.38 -4.46
C ARG A 250 25.56 -13.41 -4.88
N VAL A 251 25.80 -13.47 -6.18
CA VAL A 251 27.13 -13.43 -6.75
C VAL A 251 27.11 -12.52 -7.96
N SER A 252 28.03 -11.60 -8.05
CA SER A 252 28.24 -10.83 -9.26
C SER A 252 29.71 -10.63 -9.54
N MET A 253 30.09 -10.68 -10.81
CA MET A 253 31.46 -10.46 -11.23
C MET A 253 31.55 -9.42 -12.34
N ARG A 254 32.67 -8.72 -12.36
CA ARG A 254 33.07 -7.86 -13.46
C ARG A 254 34.50 -8.19 -13.84
N TRP A 255 34.70 -8.52 -15.10
CA TRP A 255 36.02 -8.77 -15.69
C TRP A 255 36.29 -7.79 -16.83
N LEU A 256 37.32 -7.00 -16.68
CA LEU A 256 37.83 -6.06 -17.71
C LEU A 256 38.77 -6.84 -18.60
N LEU A 257 38.33 -7.20 -19.79
CA LEU A 257 39.12 -7.95 -20.77
C LEU A 257 40.11 -7.07 -21.52
N SER A 258 39.76 -5.79 -21.75
CA SER A 258 40.60 -4.73 -22.29
C SER A 258 40.10 -3.39 -21.72
N PRO A 259 40.83 -2.26 -21.95
CA PRO A 259 40.38 -0.93 -21.51
C PRO A 259 38.94 -0.59 -21.97
N ASP A 260 38.54 -1.10 -23.14
CA ASP A 260 37.23 -0.79 -23.76
C ASP A 260 36.20 -1.91 -23.63
N VAL A 261 36.58 -3.12 -23.14
CA VAL A 261 35.70 -4.29 -23.11
C VAL A 261 35.61 -4.87 -21.69
N SER A 262 34.41 -4.97 -21.17
CA SER A 262 34.14 -5.63 -19.87
C SER A 262 33.04 -6.67 -19.96
N LEU A 263 33.26 -7.83 -19.32
CA LEU A 263 32.25 -8.89 -19.09
C LEU A 263 31.68 -8.73 -17.71
N LYS A 264 30.35 -8.84 -17.59
CA LYS A 264 29.65 -8.84 -16.33
C LYS A 264 28.70 -10.02 -16.28
N ALA A 265 28.62 -10.70 -15.14
CA ALA A 265 27.65 -11.74 -14.86
C ALA A 265 27.15 -11.59 -13.44
N SER A 266 25.90 -11.99 -13.20
CA SER A 266 25.31 -11.97 -11.87
C SER A 266 24.30 -13.11 -11.70
N TYR A 267 24.18 -13.58 -10.48
CA TYR A 267 23.15 -14.49 -10.05
C TYR A 267 22.64 -14.03 -8.68
N SER A 268 21.34 -14.05 -8.51
CA SER A 268 20.71 -13.80 -7.19
C SER A 268 19.48 -14.64 -7.01
N ARG A 269 19.30 -15.15 -5.79
CA ARG A 269 18.06 -15.77 -5.32
C ARG A 269 17.39 -14.86 -4.30
N MET A 270 16.06 -14.74 -4.38
CA MET A 270 15.26 -13.92 -3.49
C MET A 270 13.99 -14.66 -3.07
N ASN A 271 13.55 -14.44 -1.84
CA ASN A 271 12.28 -14.93 -1.32
C ASN A 271 11.35 -13.75 -1.05
N GLN A 272 10.07 -13.90 -1.38
CA GLN A 272 9.04 -12.91 -1.11
C GLN A 272 7.94 -13.53 -0.25
N TYR A 273 7.66 -12.92 0.91
CA TYR A 273 6.70 -13.40 1.90
C TYR A 273 5.40 -12.60 1.92
N VAL A 274 5.39 -11.44 1.30
CA VAL A 274 4.23 -10.54 1.23
C VAL A 274 3.85 -10.34 -0.22
N HIS A 275 2.59 -10.58 -0.53
CA HIS A 275 2.06 -10.51 -1.90
C HIS A 275 1.06 -9.38 -2.04
N LEU A 276 1.13 -8.69 -3.16
CA LEU A 276 0.09 -7.78 -3.60
C LEU A 276 -0.87 -8.56 -4.51
N ILE A 277 -2.09 -8.76 -4.05
CA ILE A 277 -3.15 -9.38 -4.84
C ILE A 277 -3.94 -8.27 -5.51
N SER A 278 -3.79 -8.15 -6.82
CA SER A 278 -4.54 -7.20 -7.62
C SER A 278 -5.89 -7.80 -8.01
N ASN A 279 -6.94 -7.04 -7.77
CA ASN A 279 -8.26 -7.38 -8.27
C ASN A 279 -8.48 -6.65 -9.60
N SER A 280 -8.23 -7.36 -10.70
CA SER A 280 -8.27 -6.83 -12.07
C SER A 280 -9.68 -6.44 -12.57
N PHE A 281 -10.70 -6.47 -11.71
CA PHE A 281 -12.08 -6.17 -12.11
C PHE A 281 -12.34 -4.67 -12.35
N MET A 282 -11.49 -3.79 -11.81
CA MET A 282 -11.48 -2.35 -12.09
C MET A 282 -10.07 -1.83 -11.89
N ASP A 283 -9.60 -0.90 -12.73
CA ASP A 283 -8.32 -0.17 -12.59
C ASP A 283 -8.32 0.78 -11.36
N LEU A 284 -8.86 0.31 -10.25
CA LEU A 284 -8.96 1.02 -8.98
C LEU A 284 -7.94 0.45 -7.99
N PRO A 285 -7.42 1.22 -7.04
CA PRO A 285 -6.49 0.74 -6.01
C PRO A 285 -7.21 -0.17 -4.99
N THR A 286 -7.75 -1.29 -5.49
CA THR A 286 -8.43 -2.34 -4.71
C THR A 286 -7.47 -3.44 -4.29
N ASP A 287 -6.18 -3.26 -4.59
CA ASP A 287 -5.14 -4.23 -4.29
C ASP A 287 -5.07 -4.52 -2.79
N SER A 288 -4.97 -5.79 -2.46
CA SER A 288 -4.87 -6.27 -1.08
C SER A 288 -3.49 -6.85 -0.81
N TRP A 289 -2.87 -6.41 0.28
CA TRP A 289 -1.63 -6.97 0.77
C TRP A 289 -1.91 -8.22 1.60
N MET A 290 -1.41 -9.37 1.14
CA MET A 290 -1.57 -10.64 1.82
C MET A 290 -0.23 -11.27 2.18
N PRO A 291 -0.08 -11.81 3.39
CA PRO A 291 1.08 -12.61 3.75
C PRO A 291 1.00 -14.00 3.15
N VAL A 292 2.14 -14.69 3.13
CA VAL A 292 2.17 -16.14 2.90
C VAL A 292 1.30 -16.86 3.93
N THR A 293 0.64 -17.92 3.49
CA THR A 293 -0.24 -18.75 4.31
C THR A 293 0.01 -20.22 3.99
N ASN A 294 -0.76 -21.12 4.60
CA ASN A 294 -0.73 -22.55 4.25
C ASN A 294 -0.98 -22.85 2.78
N LYS A 295 -1.81 -22.01 2.15
CA LYS A 295 -2.22 -22.17 0.74
C LYS A 295 -1.35 -21.31 -0.18
N LEU A 296 -0.86 -20.18 0.29
CA LEU A 296 -0.03 -19.24 -0.45
C LEU A 296 1.41 -19.33 0.09
N LYS A 297 2.28 -20.03 -0.64
CA LYS A 297 3.68 -20.22 -0.26
C LYS A 297 4.54 -19.00 -0.64
N PRO A 298 5.74 -18.84 -0.02
CA PRO A 298 6.70 -17.84 -0.45
C PRO A 298 7.00 -17.97 -1.95
N LEU A 299 7.07 -16.84 -2.65
CA LEU A 299 7.59 -16.80 -4.01
C LEU A 299 9.10 -16.81 -3.96
N VAL A 300 9.69 -17.61 -4.84
CA VAL A 300 11.15 -17.69 -5.01
C VAL A 300 11.49 -17.25 -6.43
N SER A 301 12.44 -16.33 -6.54
CA SER A 301 12.96 -15.86 -7.82
C SER A 301 14.45 -16.15 -7.92
N ASP A 302 14.86 -16.77 -8.99
CA ASP A 302 16.25 -16.93 -9.41
C ASP A 302 16.48 -16.06 -10.65
N GLN A 303 17.48 -15.19 -10.60
CA GLN A 303 17.80 -14.23 -11.65
C GLN A 303 19.24 -14.36 -12.08
#